data_5e9d3665e5579ae747f838b502730fa9
#
_entry.id   5e9d3665e5579ae747f838b502730fa9
#
_cell.length_a   1.000
_cell.length_b   1.000
_cell.length_c   1.000
_cell.angle_alpha   90.00
_cell.angle_beta   90.00
_cell.angle_gamma   90.00
#
_symmetry.space_group_name_H-M   'P 1'
#
loop_
_entity.id
_entity.type
_entity.pdbx_description
1 polymer ?
#
loop_
_entity_poly.entity_id
_entity_poly.type
_entity_poly.pdbx_seq_one_letter_code
_entity_poly.pdbx_strand_id
1 'polypeptide(L)'
;MTRTVSLPQIAARIRGTGLRYLANLLTSARLSLPLPAGPAPLTATTGQLVALLATLAILAAIHDLLIAGLPAMFSAWGLLSWAAMSYFWLATLAVIVVIDRGDGAYLRIAVAMAGVLVFQFVVWALAERISDGFGIAAFDTHYLAIWCAFLVWEVLVFARVLVRTVRVRPRAAAAYTALYGLA
;
A
#
# COMPACT_ATOMS: atom_id res chain seq x y z
N MET A 1 -13.81 25.80 -28.07
CA MET A 1 -12.96 26.74 -27.30
C MET A 1 -11.99 25.91 -26.46
N THR A 2 -10.76 25.74 -26.91
CA THR A 2 -9.67 25.06 -26.19
C THR A 2 -9.05 26.04 -25.19
N ARG A 3 -9.26 25.83 -23.89
CA ARG A 3 -8.59 26.61 -22.84
C ARG A 3 -7.09 26.25 -22.83
N THR A 4 -6.24 27.14 -23.24
CA THR A 4 -4.79 27.04 -23.06
C THR A 4 -4.45 27.13 -21.58
N VAL A 5 -3.98 26.03 -20.99
CA VAL A 5 -3.54 26.01 -19.59
C VAL A 5 -2.15 26.64 -19.52
N SER A 6 -1.95 27.66 -18.69
CA SER A 6 -0.65 28.35 -18.55
C SER A 6 0.36 27.52 -17.75
N LEU A 7 1.67 27.64 -18.05
CA LEU A 7 2.75 26.95 -17.32
C LEU A 7 2.69 27.11 -15.79
N PRO A 8 2.42 28.31 -15.22
CA PRO A 8 2.30 28.44 -13.77
C PRO A 8 1.12 27.67 -13.18
N GLN A 9 0.01 27.52 -13.92
CA GLN A 9 -1.12 26.70 -13.49
C GLN A 9 -0.78 25.21 -13.48
N ILE A 10 0.00 24.75 -14.45
CA ILE A 10 0.50 23.36 -14.49
C ILE A 10 1.44 23.12 -13.29
N ALA A 11 2.39 24.01 -13.03
CA ALA A 11 3.33 23.91 -11.92
C ALA A 11 2.64 23.90 -10.56
N ALA A 12 1.63 24.75 -10.35
CA ALA A 12 0.82 24.77 -9.12
C ALA A 12 0.03 23.47 -8.94
N ARG A 13 -0.51 22.91 -10.02
CA ARG A 13 -1.25 21.65 -10.01
C ARG A 13 -0.35 20.46 -9.67
N ILE A 14 0.85 20.39 -10.28
CA ILE A 14 1.85 19.34 -9.99
C ILE A 14 2.29 19.42 -8.53
N ARG A 15 2.60 20.62 -8.02
CA ARG A 15 2.99 20.83 -6.61
C ARG A 15 1.87 20.38 -5.66
N GLY A 16 0.62 20.76 -5.92
CA GLY A 16 -0.52 20.36 -5.11
C GLY A 16 -0.76 18.85 -5.11
N THR A 17 -0.57 18.18 -6.25
CA THR A 17 -0.70 16.72 -6.37
C THR A 17 0.43 16.00 -5.62
N GLY A 18 1.67 16.49 -5.73
CA GLY A 18 2.82 15.93 -5.01
C GLY A 18 2.69 16.05 -3.50
N LEU A 19 2.23 17.19 -2.98
CA LEU A 19 2.00 17.36 -1.55
C LEU A 19 0.90 16.43 -1.01
N ARG A 20 -0.17 16.21 -1.77
CA ARG A 20 -1.23 15.26 -1.41
C ARG A 20 -0.71 13.82 -1.42
N TYR A 21 0.13 13.47 -2.37
CA TYR A 21 0.78 12.17 -2.44
C TYR A 21 1.64 11.89 -1.20
N LEU A 22 2.51 12.82 -0.83
CA LEU A 22 3.33 12.72 0.37
C LEU A 22 2.49 12.67 1.65
N ALA A 23 1.42 13.46 1.73
CA ALA A 23 0.49 13.41 2.86
C ALA A 23 -0.21 12.03 2.97
N ASN A 24 -0.59 11.42 1.85
CA ASN A 24 -1.15 10.07 1.84
C ASN A 24 -0.12 9.03 2.29
N LEU A 25 1.12 9.09 1.81
CA LEU A 25 2.21 8.19 2.26
C LEU A 25 2.47 8.30 3.77
N LEU A 26 2.60 9.53 4.28
CA LEU A 26 2.83 9.77 5.71
C LEU A 26 1.66 9.28 6.55
N THR A 27 0.43 9.48 6.09
CA THR A 27 -0.77 8.99 6.76
C THR A 27 -0.80 7.46 6.78
N SER A 28 -0.47 6.82 5.66
CA SER A 28 -0.42 5.36 5.53
C SER A 28 0.70 4.76 6.40
N ALA A 29 1.87 5.40 6.46
CA ALA A 29 2.94 5.00 7.37
C ALA A 29 2.51 5.07 8.85
N ARG A 30 1.79 6.14 9.24
CA ARG A 30 1.23 6.26 10.61
C ARG A 30 0.17 5.18 10.90
N LEU A 31 -0.64 4.80 9.90
CA LEU A 31 -1.60 3.72 10.03
C LEU A 31 -0.91 2.36 10.19
N SER A 32 0.24 2.18 9.55
CA SER A 32 1.05 0.95 9.63
C SER A 32 1.74 0.78 10.99
N LEU A 33 2.07 1.87 11.66
CA LEU A 33 2.75 1.84 12.96
C LEU A 33 1.74 1.77 14.13
N PRO A 34 2.07 1.14 15.26
CA PRO A 34 1.20 1.07 16.45
C PRO A 34 1.12 2.41 17.21
N LEU A 35 1.20 3.53 16.50
CA LEU A 35 1.13 4.88 17.04
C LEU A 35 -0.31 5.35 17.19
N PRO A 36 -0.64 6.19 18.19
CA PRO A 36 -1.94 6.83 18.26
C PRO A 36 -2.12 7.71 17.02
N ALA A 37 -2.94 7.24 16.08
CA ALA A 37 -3.26 7.98 14.87
C ALA A 37 -4.50 8.84 15.13
N GLY A 38 -4.37 10.15 14.95
CA GLY A 38 -5.50 11.06 14.81
C GLY A 38 -6.34 10.73 13.55
N PRO A 39 -7.40 11.51 13.25
CA PRO A 39 -8.15 11.35 12.02
C PRO A 39 -7.18 11.45 10.82
N ALA A 40 -7.27 10.48 9.93
CA ALA A 40 -6.37 10.37 8.78
C ALA A 40 -6.93 11.21 7.61
N PRO A 41 -6.36 12.39 7.31
CA PRO A 41 -6.77 13.19 6.16
C PRO A 41 -6.22 12.57 4.87
N LEU A 42 -6.89 11.54 4.35
CA LEU A 42 -6.55 10.92 3.07
C LEU A 42 -7.23 11.66 1.92
N THR A 43 -6.45 12.02 0.92
CA THR A 43 -6.98 12.49 -0.36
C THR A 43 -7.23 11.28 -1.26
N ALA A 44 -8.47 10.75 -1.23
CA ALA A 44 -8.83 9.57 -1.99
C ALA A 44 -9.28 9.96 -3.42
N THR A 45 -8.38 9.83 -4.37
CA THR A 45 -8.65 10.00 -5.80
C THR A 45 -8.03 8.84 -6.59
N THR A 46 -8.62 8.53 -7.75
CA THR A 46 -8.08 7.50 -8.66
C THR A 46 -6.64 7.80 -9.05
N GLY A 47 -6.30 9.08 -9.29
CA GLY A 47 -4.93 9.50 -9.60
C GLY A 47 -3.95 9.21 -8.46
N GLN A 48 -4.35 9.37 -7.21
CA GLN A 48 -3.52 9.03 -6.04
C GLN A 48 -3.34 7.51 -5.91
N LEU A 49 -4.40 6.73 -6.16
CA LEU A 49 -4.32 5.27 -6.17
C LEU A 49 -3.34 4.78 -7.23
N VAL A 50 -3.48 5.27 -8.46
CA VAL A 50 -2.57 4.91 -9.57
C VAL A 50 -1.13 5.30 -9.25
N ALA A 51 -0.88 6.49 -8.70
CA ALA A 51 0.45 6.93 -8.31
C ALA A 51 1.09 6.02 -7.24
N LEU A 52 0.33 5.60 -6.23
CA LEU A 52 0.81 4.70 -5.18
C LEU A 52 1.10 3.29 -5.73
N LEU A 53 0.22 2.75 -6.57
CA LEU A 53 0.45 1.45 -7.21
C LEU A 53 1.66 1.48 -8.15
N ALA A 54 1.82 2.57 -8.93
CA ALA A 54 3.00 2.75 -9.77
C ALA A 54 4.28 2.85 -8.94
N THR A 55 4.26 3.56 -7.80
CA THR A 55 5.39 3.63 -6.89
C THR A 55 5.76 2.25 -6.36
N LEU A 56 4.77 1.46 -5.94
CA LEU A 56 5.00 0.12 -5.44
C LEU A 56 5.60 -0.79 -6.53
N ALA A 57 5.10 -0.72 -7.76
CA ALA A 57 5.65 -1.47 -8.90
C ALA A 57 7.10 -1.06 -9.23
N ILE A 58 7.41 0.24 -9.18
CA ILE A 58 8.78 0.75 -9.39
C ILE A 58 9.71 0.27 -8.28
N LEU A 59 9.30 0.34 -7.02
CA LEU A 59 10.09 -0.13 -5.90
C LEU A 59 10.35 -1.64 -5.98
N ALA A 60 9.34 -2.44 -6.35
CA ALA A 60 9.49 -3.88 -6.55
C ALA A 60 10.49 -4.18 -7.69
N ALA A 61 10.38 -3.49 -8.82
CA ALA A 61 11.31 -3.65 -9.93
C ALA A 61 12.75 -3.26 -9.55
N ILE A 62 12.95 -2.17 -8.81
CA ILE A 62 14.26 -1.77 -8.31
C ILE A 62 14.82 -2.81 -7.34
N HIS A 63 14.01 -3.31 -6.43
CA HIS A 63 14.40 -4.33 -5.46
C HIS A 63 14.84 -5.62 -6.16
N ASP A 64 14.06 -6.12 -7.13
CA ASP A 64 14.40 -7.31 -7.91
C ASP A 64 15.71 -7.13 -8.70
N LEU A 65 15.92 -5.96 -9.31
CA LEU A 65 17.17 -5.64 -10.00
C LEU A 65 18.38 -5.61 -9.05
N LEU A 66 18.19 -5.13 -7.82
CA LEU A 66 19.25 -5.09 -6.82
C LEU A 66 19.60 -6.47 -6.26
N ILE A 67 18.64 -7.40 -6.19
CA ILE A 67 18.87 -8.77 -5.72
C ILE A 67 19.48 -9.63 -6.83
N ALA A 68 18.86 -9.64 -8.00
CA ALA A 68 19.27 -10.53 -9.09
C ALA A 68 20.54 -10.06 -9.81
N GLY A 69 20.94 -8.78 -9.63
CA GLY A 69 22.05 -8.18 -10.37
C GLY A 69 21.72 -7.98 -11.86
N LEU A 70 22.64 -7.33 -12.58
CA LEU A 70 22.56 -7.21 -14.04
C LEU A 70 23.42 -8.34 -14.67
N PRO A 71 22.91 -9.09 -15.64
CA PRO A 71 21.65 -8.99 -16.38
C PRO A 71 20.51 -9.84 -15.79
N ALA A 72 19.74 -9.28 -14.89
CA ALA A 72 18.55 -9.97 -14.42
C ALA A 72 17.51 -10.07 -15.54
N MET A 73 17.01 -11.27 -15.79
CA MET A 73 15.82 -11.43 -16.63
C MET A 73 14.62 -10.89 -15.82
N PHE A 74 14.19 -9.68 -16.12
CA PHE A 74 12.99 -9.11 -15.56
C PHE A 74 11.80 -10.02 -15.89
N SER A 75 11.24 -10.66 -14.88
CA SER A 75 10.07 -11.52 -15.04
C SER A 75 8.81 -10.64 -15.13
N ALA A 76 8.39 -10.32 -16.35
CA ALA A 76 7.10 -9.67 -16.59
C ALA A 76 5.93 -10.48 -15.98
N TRP A 77 6.05 -11.80 -15.88
CA TRP A 77 5.10 -12.68 -15.21
C TRP A 77 5.06 -12.49 -13.70
N GLY A 78 6.21 -12.30 -13.06
CA GLY A 78 6.28 -11.99 -11.63
C GLY A 78 5.58 -10.68 -11.29
N LEU A 79 5.83 -9.63 -12.09
CA LEU A 79 5.16 -8.34 -11.92
C LEU A 79 3.65 -8.42 -12.18
N LEU A 80 3.24 -9.15 -13.23
CA LEU A 80 1.83 -9.35 -13.57
C LEU A 80 1.08 -10.16 -12.50
N SER A 81 1.65 -11.25 -12.01
CA SER A 81 1.04 -12.06 -10.95
C SER A 81 0.93 -11.29 -9.65
N TRP A 82 1.97 -10.52 -9.29
CA TRP A 82 1.93 -9.66 -8.12
C TRP A 82 0.89 -8.53 -8.25
N ALA A 83 0.81 -7.87 -9.40
CA ALA A 83 -0.20 -6.86 -9.68
C ALA A 83 -1.61 -7.46 -9.67
N ALA A 84 -1.80 -8.65 -10.25
CA ALA A 84 -3.07 -9.36 -10.26
C ALA A 84 -3.51 -9.79 -8.84
N MET A 85 -2.59 -10.30 -8.01
CA MET A 85 -2.86 -10.60 -6.61
C MET A 85 -3.28 -9.33 -5.85
N SER A 86 -2.48 -8.26 -5.95
CA SER A 86 -2.80 -6.99 -5.30
C SER A 86 -4.15 -6.42 -5.75
N TYR A 87 -4.47 -6.55 -7.05
CA TYR A 87 -5.74 -6.11 -7.60
C TYR A 87 -6.90 -6.99 -7.11
N PHE A 88 -6.72 -8.30 -7.05
CA PHE A 88 -7.73 -9.24 -6.54
C PHE A 88 -8.06 -8.95 -5.07
N TRP A 89 -7.07 -8.70 -4.24
CA TRP A 89 -7.24 -8.28 -2.86
C TRP A 89 -8.02 -6.96 -2.75
N LEU A 90 -7.63 -5.94 -3.51
CA LEU A 90 -8.34 -4.67 -3.55
C LEU A 90 -9.78 -4.82 -4.05
N ALA A 91 -10.03 -5.70 -5.04
CA ALA A 91 -11.37 -5.95 -5.57
C ALA A 91 -12.26 -6.69 -4.55
N THR A 92 -11.72 -7.66 -3.84
CA THR A 92 -12.46 -8.37 -2.76
C THR A 92 -12.85 -7.42 -1.65
N LEU A 93 -11.92 -6.55 -1.24
CA LEU A 93 -12.19 -5.47 -0.29
C LEU A 93 -13.27 -4.50 -0.79
N ALA A 94 -13.25 -4.17 -2.07
CA ALA A 94 -14.24 -3.31 -2.69
C ALA A 94 -15.64 -3.85 -2.51
N VAL A 95 -15.85 -5.11 -2.85
CA VAL A 95 -17.16 -5.75 -2.78
C VAL A 95 -17.69 -5.74 -1.35
N ILE A 96 -16.86 -6.10 -0.36
CA ILE A 96 -17.27 -6.15 1.05
C ILE A 96 -17.68 -4.77 1.57
N VAL A 97 -16.92 -3.73 1.22
CA VAL A 97 -17.14 -2.38 1.76
C VAL A 97 -18.20 -1.60 1.00
N VAL A 98 -18.33 -1.80 -0.31
CA VAL A 98 -19.36 -1.16 -1.13
C VAL A 98 -20.75 -1.64 -0.70
N ILE A 99 -20.91 -2.92 -0.38
CA ILE A 99 -22.19 -3.47 0.12
C ILE A 99 -22.62 -2.77 1.42
N ASP A 100 -21.67 -2.41 2.30
CA ASP A 100 -21.98 -1.81 3.61
C ASP A 100 -21.98 -0.26 3.61
N ARG A 101 -21.14 0.40 2.80
CA ARG A 101 -20.84 1.84 2.94
C ARG A 101 -20.91 2.68 1.66
N GLY A 102 -21.14 2.06 0.52
CA GLY A 102 -21.21 2.74 -0.78
C GLY A 102 -19.84 3.09 -1.40
N ASP A 103 -19.87 3.59 -2.63
CA ASP A 103 -18.69 3.71 -3.53
C ASP A 103 -17.54 4.60 -3.00
N GLY A 104 -17.85 5.62 -2.21
CA GLY A 104 -16.83 6.54 -1.66
C GLY A 104 -15.92 5.91 -0.61
N ALA A 105 -16.33 4.82 0.03
CA ALA A 105 -15.55 4.11 1.04
C ALA A 105 -14.43 3.28 0.39
N TYR A 106 -14.71 2.68 -0.76
CA TYR A 106 -13.75 1.88 -1.51
C TYR A 106 -12.46 2.64 -1.82
N LEU A 107 -12.59 3.80 -2.46
CA LEU A 107 -11.41 4.55 -2.90
C LEU A 107 -10.55 5.01 -1.72
N ARG A 108 -11.16 5.32 -0.57
CA ARG A 108 -10.42 5.67 0.65
C ARG A 108 -9.63 4.49 1.20
N ILE A 109 -10.22 3.30 1.24
CA ILE A 109 -9.53 2.09 1.68
C ILE A 109 -8.43 1.73 0.68
N ALA A 110 -8.71 1.73 -0.62
CA ALA A 110 -7.74 1.39 -1.65
C ALA A 110 -6.51 2.32 -1.61
N VAL A 111 -6.70 3.64 -1.47
CA VAL A 111 -5.59 4.60 -1.35
C VAL A 111 -4.82 4.38 -0.04
N ALA A 112 -5.52 4.14 1.08
CA ALA A 112 -4.87 3.88 2.36
C ALA A 112 -4.03 2.61 2.31
N MET A 113 -4.60 1.50 1.81
CA MET A 113 -3.91 0.21 1.71
C MET A 113 -2.77 0.24 0.70
N ALA A 114 -2.94 0.88 -0.45
CA ALA A 114 -1.84 1.04 -1.40
C ALA A 114 -0.64 1.80 -0.78
N GLY A 115 -0.91 2.85 0.00
CA GLY A 115 0.14 3.55 0.74
C GLY A 115 0.76 2.72 1.87
N VAL A 116 -0.03 1.89 2.56
CA VAL A 116 0.45 0.93 3.56
C VAL A 116 1.38 -0.08 2.90
N LEU A 117 0.99 -0.66 1.76
CA LEU A 117 1.82 -1.61 1.02
C LEU A 117 3.15 -0.99 0.57
N VAL A 118 3.16 0.26 0.10
CA VAL A 118 4.41 0.98 -0.22
C VAL A 118 5.31 1.05 1.01
N PHE A 119 4.77 1.43 2.17
CA PHE A 119 5.53 1.54 3.41
C PHE A 119 6.06 0.17 3.88
N GLN A 120 5.19 -0.85 3.90
CA GLN A 120 5.56 -2.21 4.29
C GLN A 120 6.63 -2.80 3.37
N PHE A 121 6.51 -2.56 2.07
CA PHE A 121 7.52 -3.00 1.11
C PHE A 121 8.89 -2.37 1.37
N VAL A 122 8.93 -1.07 1.66
CA VAL A 122 10.20 -0.40 2.02
C VAL A 122 10.80 -0.99 3.29
N VAL A 123 9.97 -1.25 4.32
CA VAL A 123 10.43 -1.88 5.57
C VAL A 123 10.97 -3.28 5.31
N TRP A 124 10.26 -4.07 4.51
CA TRP A 124 10.71 -5.42 4.11
C TRP A 124 12.06 -5.37 3.38
N ALA A 125 12.16 -4.58 2.32
CA ALA A 125 13.37 -4.47 1.51
C ALA A 125 14.58 -3.98 2.32
N LEU A 126 14.38 -3.03 3.24
CA LEU A 126 15.43 -2.56 4.15
C LEU A 126 15.84 -3.65 5.15
N ALA A 127 14.89 -4.39 5.73
CA ALA A 127 15.18 -5.46 6.69
C ALA A 127 15.98 -6.58 6.03
N GLU A 128 15.61 -6.97 4.80
CA GLU A 128 16.36 -7.97 4.01
C GLU A 128 17.79 -7.49 3.73
N ARG A 129 17.97 -6.26 3.25
CA ARG A 129 19.31 -5.71 2.96
C ARG A 129 20.18 -5.53 4.19
N ILE A 130 19.61 -5.15 5.32
CA ILE A 130 20.33 -5.08 6.58
C ILE A 130 20.78 -6.50 7.00
N SER A 131 19.89 -7.48 6.91
CA SER A 131 20.19 -8.86 7.22
C SER A 131 21.35 -9.41 6.37
N ASP A 132 21.29 -9.20 5.06
CA ASP A 132 22.35 -9.59 4.12
C ASP A 132 23.67 -8.90 4.43
N GLY A 133 23.65 -7.60 4.70
CA GLY A 133 24.84 -6.79 5.00
C GLY A 133 25.56 -7.21 6.28
N PHE A 134 24.84 -7.77 7.24
CA PHE A 134 25.41 -8.32 8.49
C PHE A 134 25.71 -9.82 8.42
N GLY A 135 25.51 -10.46 7.24
CA GLY A 135 25.70 -11.93 7.09
C GLY A 135 24.75 -12.75 7.97
N ILE A 136 23.63 -12.14 8.37
CA ILE A 136 22.63 -12.81 9.18
C ILE A 136 21.72 -13.59 8.21
N ALA A 137 21.89 -14.90 8.13
CA ALA A 137 21.01 -15.79 7.37
C ALA A 137 19.58 -15.87 7.96
N ALA A 138 19.14 -14.82 8.67
CA ALA A 138 17.85 -14.80 9.36
C ALA A 138 16.68 -14.83 8.37
N PHE A 139 16.81 -14.17 7.22
CA PHE A 139 15.76 -14.20 6.19
C PHE A 139 15.63 -15.58 5.55
N ASP A 140 16.73 -16.25 5.24
CA ASP A 140 16.67 -17.58 4.64
C ASP A 140 16.20 -18.64 5.63
N THR A 141 16.70 -18.58 6.88
CA THR A 141 16.38 -19.58 7.91
C THR A 141 14.98 -19.37 8.51
N HIS A 142 14.51 -18.12 8.59
CA HIS A 142 13.25 -17.77 9.26
C HIS A 142 12.23 -17.12 8.32
N TYR A 143 12.42 -17.27 7.01
CA TYR A 143 11.58 -16.63 5.99
C TYR A 143 10.09 -16.83 6.26
N LEU A 144 9.66 -18.04 6.56
CA LEU A 144 8.24 -18.33 6.83
C LEU A 144 7.72 -17.57 8.07
N ALA A 145 8.51 -17.52 9.14
CA ALA A 145 8.12 -16.82 10.37
C ALA A 145 8.03 -15.31 10.15
N ILE A 146 8.99 -14.74 9.42
CA ILE A 146 9.02 -13.33 9.06
C ILE A 146 7.82 -13.00 8.15
N TRP A 147 7.55 -13.83 7.16
CA TRP A 147 6.41 -13.68 6.28
C TRP A 147 5.07 -13.73 7.04
N CYS A 148 4.89 -14.70 7.93
CA CYS A 148 3.71 -14.78 8.81
C CYS A 148 3.57 -13.53 9.69
N ALA A 149 4.66 -13.01 10.24
CA ALA A 149 4.64 -11.77 11.02
C ALA A 149 4.18 -10.57 10.19
N PHE A 150 4.63 -10.46 8.93
CA PHE A 150 4.16 -9.42 8.00
C PHE A 150 2.68 -9.58 7.66
N LEU A 151 2.19 -10.78 7.42
CA LEU A 151 0.75 -11.03 7.20
C LEU A 151 -0.09 -10.61 8.41
N VAL A 152 0.32 -11.00 9.62
CA VAL A 152 -0.37 -10.58 10.84
C VAL A 152 -0.36 -9.05 10.96
N TRP A 153 0.78 -8.42 10.69
CA TRP A 153 0.89 -6.97 10.69
C TRP A 153 -0.06 -6.34 9.65
N GLU A 154 -0.13 -6.86 8.42
CA GLU A 154 -1.02 -6.37 7.37
C GLU A 154 -2.50 -6.48 7.79
N VAL A 155 -2.91 -7.62 8.35
CA VAL A 155 -4.26 -7.85 8.87
C VAL A 155 -4.63 -6.84 9.97
N LEU A 156 -3.73 -6.58 10.91
CA LEU A 156 -3.93 -5.60 11.97
C LEU A 156 -4.02 -4.15 11.43
N VAL A 157 -3.18 -3.82 10.46
CA VAL A 157 -3.21 -2.52 9.79
C VAL A 157 -4.49 -2.34 9.01
N PHE A 158 -4.98 -3.39 8.34
CA PHE A 158 -6.25 -3.35 7.65
C PHE A 158 -7.42 -3.03 8.60
N ALA A 159 -7.49 -3.67 9.77
CA ALA A 159 -8.48 -3.34 10.80
C ALA A 159 -8.42 -1.86 11.20
N ARG A 160 -7.20 -1.31 11.36
CA ARG A 160 -7.02 0.11 11.69
C ARG A 160 -7.46 1.03 10.55
N VAL A 161 -7.19 0.67 9.30
CA VAL A 161 -7.65 1.43 8.12
C VAL A 161 -9.16 1.48 8.10
N LEU A 162 -9.86 0.36 8.32
CA LEU A 162 -11.32 0.32 8.38
C LEU A 162 -11.89 1.26 9.46
N VAL A 163 -11.35 1.18 10.67
CA VAL A 163 -11.85 1.99 11.80
C VAL A 163 -11.52 3.48 11.62
N ARG A 164 -10.30 3.81 11.18
CA ARG A 164 -9.80 5.20 11.15
C ARG A 164 -10.17 5.96 9.88
N THR A 165 -10.23 5.27 8.75
CA THR A 165 -10.45 5.89 7.44
C THR A 165 -11.93 5.91 7.04
N VAL A 166 -12.64 4.81 7.34
CA VAL A 166 -14.05 4.62 6.94
C VAL A 166 -15.00 4.72 8.14
N ARG A 167 -14.45 4.77 9.34
CA ARG A 167 -15.22 4.84 10.59
C ARG A 167 -16.17 3.65 10.77
N VAL A 168 -15.74 2.48 10.37
CA VAL A 168 -16.45 1.22 10.62
C VAL A 168 -16.47 0.93 12.12
N ARG A 169 -17.59 0.43 12.63
CA ARG A 169 -17.68 0.01 14.04
C ARG A 169 -16.65 -1.09 14.33
N PRO A 170 -15.96 -1.10 15.49
CA PRO A 170 -14.89 -2.07 15.77
C PRO A 170 -15.30 -3.54 15.59
N ARG A 171 -16.54 -3.91 15.93
CA ARG A 171 -17.06 -5.27 15.73
C ARG A 171 -17.18 -5.65 14.25
N ALA A 172 -17.68 -4.72 13.41
CA ALA A 172 -17.76 -4.95 11.97
C ALA A 172 -16.36 -4.94 11.33
N ALA A 173 -15.46 -4.07 11.79
CA ALA A 173 -14.06 -4.08 11.35
C ALA A 173 -13.40 -5.42 11.67
N ALA A 174 -13.63 -6.00 12.84
CA ALA A 174 -13.10 -7.32 13.20
C ALA A 174 -13.63 -8.43 12.26
N ALA A 175 -14.93 -8.40 11.92
CA ALA A 175 -15.50 -9.37 10.99
C ALA A 175 -14.91 -9.25 9.58
N TYR A 176 -14.78 -8.01 9.04
CA TYR A 176 -14.15 -7.78 7.74
C TYR A 176 -12.69 -8.16 7.73
N THR A 177 -11.98 -7.91 8.84
CA THR A 177 -10.56 -8.28 8.98
C THR A 177 -10.39 -9.79 9.03
N ALA A 178 -11.29 -10.51 9.69
CA ALA A 178 -11.28 -11.98 9.70
C ALA A 178 -11.53 -12.55 8.29
N LEU A 179 -12.49 -11.99 7.54
CA LEU A 179 -12.72 -12.37 6.14
C LEU A 179 -11.49 -12.08 5.26
N TYR A 180 -10.82 -10.95 5.49
CA TYR A 180 -9.59 -10.59 4.79
C TYR A 180 -8.45 -11.57 5.06
N GLY A 181 -8.28 -11.99 6.30
CA GLY A 181 -7.21 -12.93 6.68
C GLY A 181 -7.47 -14.39 6.26
N LEU A 182 -8.70 -14.73 5.84
CA LEU A 182 -9.07 -16.06 5.36
C LEU A 182 -9.02 -16.21 3.83
N ALA A 183 -8.96 -15.08 3.10
CA ALA A 183 -8.91 -15.07 1.64
C ALA A 183 -7.48 -15.08 1.13
#